data_bffa3f7dd9321ba21f2ea0a392ef3558
#
_entry.id   bffa3f7dd9321ba21f2ea0a392ef3558
#
_cell.length_a   1.000
_cell.length_b   1.000
_cell.length_c   1.000
_cell.angle_alpha   90.00
_cell.angle_beta   90.00
_cell.angle_gamma   90.00
#
_symmetry.space_group_name_H-M   'P 1'
#
loop_
_entity.id
_entity.type
_entity.pdbx_description
1 polymer ?
#
loop_
_entity_poly.entity_id
_entity_poly.type
_entity_poly.pdbx_seq_one_letter_code
_entity_poly.pdbx_strand_id
1 'polypeptide(L)'
;MTQPKKLFIKTYGCQMNVYDSERMAESLGGQGYVTTDRADDADMILLNTCHIREKAAEKVYSELGRLKPLKDARPDLKIGVAGCVAQAEGEEIMRRQPAVDLVVGPQSYHRLPEMEAKVQSGQSALDTDFPAEDKFDHLKGRPKMKRAPAAFLTVQEGCDKFCAFCVVPYTRGAEVSRPAEKVLEEARDLVERGVREVTLLGQNVNAYHGGMTLAGLIRALAKVDGLERIRYTTSHPNDMGDDLIAAHGEVPELMPYLHLPVQSG
;
A
#
# COMPACT_ATOMS: atom_id res chain seq x y z
N MET A 1 -7.40 -15.27 28.73
CA MET A 1 -6.89 -14.38 27.68
C MET A 1 -6.96 -15.16 26.38
N THR A 2 -7.76 -14.72 25.43
CA THR A 2 -7.81 -15.32 24.07
C THR A 2 -6.45 -15.16 23.41
N GLN A 3 -5.92 -16.22 22.82
CA GLN A 3 -4.67 -16.13 22.04
C GLN A 3 -4.88 -15.13 20.88
N PRO A 4 -3.88 -14.28 20.57
CA PRO A 4 -3.98 -13.37 19.45
C PRO A 4 -4.14 -14.16 18.14
N LYS A 5 -5.00 -13.70 17.25
CA LYS A 5 -5.15 -14.27 15.91
C LYS A 5 -3.89 -13.99 15.09
N LYS A 6 -3.49 -14.91 14.23
CA LYS A 6 -2.29 -14.77 13.38
C LYS A 6 -2.66 -14.35 11.95
N LEU A 7 -1.97 -13.33 11.48
CA LEU A 7 -2.12 -12.80 10.13
C LEU A 7 -0.85 -13.06 9.32
N PHE A 8 -0.98 -13.79 8.21
CA PHE A 8 0.07 -13.91 7.21
C PHE A 8 -0.26 -13.02 6.00
N ILE A 9 0.65 -12.12 5.63
CA ILE A 9 0.50 -11.30 4.42
C ILE A 9 1.61 -11.65 3.44
N LYS A 10 1.22 -12.13 2.25
CA LYS A 10 2.13 -12.34 1.14
C LYS A 10 2.02 -11.18 0.15
N THR A 11 3.05 -10.37 0.09
CA THR A 11 3.09 -9.17 -0.75
C THR A 11 3.75 -9.46 -2.09
N TYR A 12 3.09 -9.11 -3.16
CA TYR A 12 3.60 -9.14 -4.53
C TYR A 12 3.73 -7.73 -5.07
N GLY A 13 4.73 -7.50 -5.91
CA GLY A 13 4.80 -6.29 -6.74
C GLY A 13 5.75 -5.22 -6.23
N CYS A 14 5.28 -3.99 -6.13
CA CYS A 14 6.10 -2.80 -5.91
C CYS A 14 6.11 -2.33 -4.44
N GLN A 15 6.88 -1.28 -4.18
CA GLN A 15 7.00 -0.66 -2.86
C GLN A 15 5.66 -0.14 -2.31
N MET A 16 4.74 0.32 -3.18
CA MET A 16 3.38 0.68 -2.77
C MET A 16 2.64 -0.49 -2.13
N ASN A 17 2.77 -1.70 -2.69
CA ASN A 17 2.16 -2.88 -2.10
C ASN A 17 2.78 -3.24 -0.74
N VAL A 18 4.06 -2.98 -0.54
CA VAL A 18 4.71 -3.15 0.78
C VAL A 18 4.09 -2.19 1.79
N TYR A 19 3.98 -0.91 1.44
CA TYR A 19 3.32 0.08 2.28
C TYR A 19 1.86 -0.31 2.58
N ASP A 20 1.09 -0.70 1.55
CA ASP A 20 -0.30 -1.14 1.72
C ASP A 20 -0.40 -2.34 2.67
N SER A 21 0.53 -3.32 2.58
CA SER A 21 0.58 -4.49 3.47
C SER A 21 0.84 -4.10 4.93
N GLU A 22 1.73 -3.16 5.18
CA GLU A 22 1.97 -2.62 6.53
C GLU A 22 0.71 -1.94 7.08
N ARG A 23 0.02 -1.15 6.24
CA ARG A 23 -1.24 -0.49 6.65
C ARG A 23 -2.35 -1.49 6.92
N MET A 24 -2.49 -2.54 6.10
CA MET A 24 -3.44 -3.63 6.34
C MET A 24 -3.14 -4.38 7.64
N ALA A 25 -1.88 -4.69 7.91
CA ALA A 25 -1.46 -5.34 9.16
C ALA A 25 -1.77 -4.48 10.38
N GLU A 26 -1.47 -3.18 10.32
CA GLU A 26 -1.83 -2.24 11.38
C GLU A 26 -3.35 -2.13 11.56
N SER A 27 -4.12 -2.18 10.47
CA SER A 27 -5.60 -2.14 10.51
C SER A 27 -6.16 -3.34 11.26
N LEU A 28 -5.71 -4.53 10.93
CA LEU A 28 -6.16 -5.77 11.57
C LEU A 28 -5.55 -5.96 12.96
N GLY A 29 -4.41 -5.32 13.26
CA GLY A 29 -3.84 -5.29 14.61
C GLY A 29 -4.83 -4.76 15.66
N GLY A 30 -5.65 -3.78 15.29
CA GLY A 30 -6.75 -3.29 16.12
C GLY A 30 -7.86 -4.33 16.38
N GLN A 31 -7.95 -5.38 15.57
CA GLN A 31 -8.87 -6.52 15.72
C GLN A 31 -8.24 -7.73 16.43
N GLY A 32 -7.06 -7.54 17.03
CA GLY A 32 -6.35 -8.58 17.79
C GLY A 32 -5.48 -9.52 16.94
N TYR A 33 -5.17 -9.13 15.69
CA TYR A 33 -4.22 -9.87 14.86
C TYR A 33 -2.77 -9.48 15.17
N VAL A 34 -1.89 -10.49 15.14
CA VAL A 34 -0.43 -10.34 15.12
C VAL A 34 0.12 -10.95 13.84
N THR A 35 1.14 -10.35 13.26
CA THR A 35 1.75 -10.86 12.03
C THR A 35 2.54 -12.14 12.29
N THR A 36 2.52 -13.07 11.33
CA THR A 36 3.34 -14.28 11.29
C THR A 36 4.02 -14.41 9.92
N ASP A 37 5.18 -15.07 9.90
CA ASP A 37 5.91 -15.38 8.66
C ASP A 37 5.50 -16.75 8.07
N ARG A 38 4.55 -17.43 8.69
CA ARG A 38 4.15 -18.79 8.33
C ARG A 38 2.67 -18.85 7.98
N ALA A 39 2.38 -19.27 6.75
CA ALA A 39 1.01 -19.44 6.27
C ALA A 39 0.26 -20.60 6.96
N ASP A 40 0.99 -21.65 7.37
CA ASP A 40 0.43 -22.86 7.96
C ASP A 40 -0.12 -22.66 9.38
N ASP A 41 0.33 -21.63 10.09
CA ASP A 41 -0.16 -21.31 11.44
C ASP A 41 -1.04 -20.03 11.47
N ALA A 42 -1.32 -19.43 10.32
CA ALA A 42 -2.13 -18.24 10.23
C ALA A 42 -3.63 -18.52 10.41
N ASP A 43 -4.35 -17.61 11.04
CA ASP A 43 -5.83 -17.60 11.09
C ASP A 43 -6.43 -16.84 9.92
N MET A 44 -5.65 -15.90 9.34
CA MET A 44 -5.98 -15.20 8.11
C MET A 44 -4.75 -15.09 7.21
N ILE A 45 -4.93 -15.36 5.93
CA ILE A 45 -3.93 -15.18 4.87
C ILE A 45 -4.43 -14.07 3.94
N LEU A 46 -3.62 -13.03 3.72
CA LEU A 46 -3.87 -11.99 2.73
C LEU A 46 -2.81 -12.04 1.62
N LEU A 47 -3.26 -12.16 0.38
CA LEU A 47 -2.41 -12.02 -0.80
C LEU A 47 -2.54 -10.59 -1.31
N ASN A 48 -1.57 -9.72 -0.99
CA ASN A 48 -1.54 -8.36 -1.54
C ASN A 48 -0.87 -8.38 -2.92
N THR A 49 -1.62 -8.02 -3.95
CA THR A 49 -1.34 -8.34 -5.34
C THR A 49 -1.05 -7.09 -6.18
N CYS A 50 -0.22 -7.28 -7.20
CA CYS A 50 0.14 -6.26 -8.17
C CYS A 50 -0.33 -6.68 -9.56
N HIS A 51 -0.80 -5.74 -10.37
CA HIS A 51 -1.31 -6.00 -11.73
C HIS A 51 -0.46 -5.35 -12.85
N ILE A 52 0.80 -5.02 -12.56
CA ILE A 52 1.72 -4.37 -13.53
C ILE A 52 2.13 -5.31 -14.68
N ARG A 53 2.06 -6.62 -14.47
CA ARG A 53 2.49 -7.61 -15.47
C ARG A 53 1.33 -8.50 -15.88
N GLU A 54 1.25 -8.83 -17.17
CA GLU A 54 0.22 -9.66 -17.79
C GLU A 54 -0.05 -10.98 -17.04
N LYS A 55 1.00 -11.62 -16.53
CA LYS A 55 0.88 -12.88 -15.76
C LYS A 55 0.66 -12.70 -14.26
N ALA A 56 0.35 -11.49 -13.80
CA ALA A 56 0.19 -11.24 -12.37
C ALA A 56 -1.02 -11.98 -11.79
N ALA A 57 -2.16 -11.92 -12.47
CA ALA A 57 -3.36 -12.63 -12.07
C ALA A 57 -3.16 -14.16 -12.02
N GLU A 58 -2.51 -14.75 -13.05
CA GLU A 58 -2.21 -16.18 -13.07
C GLU A 58 -1.40 -16.66 -11.87
N LYS A 59 -0.45 -15.82 -11.40
CA LYS A 59 0.34 -16.11 -10.19
C LYS A 59 -0.54 -16.13 -8.94
N VAL A 60 -1.51 -15.21 -8.85
CA VAL A 60 -2.46 -15.16 -7.74
C VAL A 60 -3.31 -16.44 -7.73
N TYR A 61 -3.87 -16.83 -8.87
CA TYR A 61 -4.66 -18.06 -8.97
C TYR A 61 -3.84 -19.32 -8.66
N SER A 62 -2.59 -19.37 -9.11
CA SER A 62 -1.68 -20.47 -8.79
C SER A 62 -1.40 -20.55 -7.29
N GLU A 63 -1.24 -19.41 -6.63
CA GLU A 63 -1.03 -19.37 -5.18
C GLU A 63 -2.30 -19.76 -4.40
N LEU A 64 -3.46 -19.28 -4.82
CA LEU A 64 -4.75 -19.68 -4.22
C LEU A 64 -4.97 -21.18 -4.34
N GLY A 65 -4.59 -21.79 -5.49
CA GLY A 65 -4.60 -23.24 -5.66
C GLY A 65 -3.70 -23.98 -4.65
N ARG A 66 -2.53 -23.40 -4.29
CA ARG A 66 -1.64 -23.96 -3.26
C ARG A 66 -2.18 -23.81 -1.84
N LEU A 67 -2.96 -22.77 -1.59
CA LEU A 67 -3.57 -22.51 -0.27
C LEU A 67 -4.84 -23.34 -0.04
N LYS A 68 -5.48 -23.82 -1.12
CA LYS A 68 -6.72 -24.59 -1.01
C LYS A 68 -6.62 -25.80 -0.10
N PRO A 69 -5.59 -26.69 -0.17
CA PRO A 69 -5.45 -27.82 0.76
C PRO A 69 -5.36 -27.39 2.22
N LEU A 70 -4.74 -26.22 2.49
CA LEU A 70 -4.65 -25.68 3.85
C LEU A 70 -6.03 -25.22 4.36
N LYS A 71 -6.82 -24.57 3.49
CA LYS A 71 -8.21 -24.19 3.77
C LYS A 71 -9.10 -25.41 4.00
N ASP A 72 -8.97 -26.45 3.16
CA ASP A 72 -9.74 -27.68 3.26
C ASP A 72 -9.45 -28.42 4.60
N ALA A 73 -8.18 -28.38 5.06
CA ALA A 73 -7.78 -28.96 6.35
C ALA A 73 -8.18 -28.07 7.56
N ARG A 74 -8.34 -26.78 7.36
CA ARG A 74 -8.68 -25.77 8.37
C ARG A 74 -9.79 -24.86 7.87
N PRO A 75 -11.07 -25.27 7.97
CA PRO A 75 -12.20 -24.49 7.46
C PRO A 75 -12.33 -23.08 8.04
N ASP A 76 -11.84 -22.89 9.27
CA ASP A 76 -11.84 -21.58 9.97
C ASP A 76 -10.79 -20.60 9.45
N LEU A 77 -9.76 -21.09 8.71
CA LEU A 77 -8.76 -20.24 8.07
C LEU A 77 -9.46 -19.28 7.07
N LYS A 78 -9.15 -17.99 7.16
CA LYS A 78 -9.68 -16.99 6.21
C LYS A 78 -8.63 -16.67 5.15
N ILE A 79 -9.05 -16.63 3.88
CA ILE A 79 -8.19 -16.28 2.75
C ILE A 79 -8.75 -15.04 2.07
N GLY A 80 -7.90 -14.00 1.97
CA GLY A 80 -8.24 -12.76 1.29
C GLY A 80 -7.28 -12.45 0.15
N VAL A 81 -7.79 -11.76 -0.87
CA VAL A 81 -7.00 -11.18 -1.96
C VAL A 81 -7.14 -9.66 -1.91
N ALA A 82 -6.02 -8.96 -1.89
CA ALA A 82 -5.95 -7.52 -1.81
C ALA A 82 -5.14 -6.92 -2.98
N GLY A 83 -5.26 -5.62 -3.21
CA GLY A 83 -4.42 -4.87 -4.13
C GLY A 83 -4.94 -4.83 -5.58
N CYS A 84 -4.02 -4.60 -6.54
CA CYS A 84 -4.41 -4.25 -7.91
C CYS A 84 -5.09 -5.39 -8.69
N VAL A 85 -4.75 -6.68 -8.45
CA VAL A 85 -5.49 -7.80 -9.07
C VAL A 85 -6.87 -7.93 -8.44
N ALA A 86 -7.00 -7.72 -7.12
CA ALA A 86 -8.29 -7.70 -6.45
C ALA A 86 -9.20 -6.60 -7.05
N GLN A 87 -8.65 -5.42 -7.30
CA GLN A 87 -9.37 -4.31 -7.94
C GLN A 87 -9.81 -4.64 -9.37
N ALA A 88 -8.93 -5.25 -10.15
CA ALA A 88 -9.19 -5.51 -11.57
C ALA A 88 -10.18 -6.65 -11.81
N GLU A 89 -10.16 -7.69 -10.98
CA GLU A 89 -10.95 -8.91 -11.18
C GLU A 89 -12.16 -9.03 -10.24
N GLY A 90 -12.12 -8.40 -9.06
CA GLY A 90 -13.27 -8.33 -8.16
C GLY A 90 -13.95 -9.67 -7.89
N GLU A 91 -15.24 -9.77 -8.20
CA GLU A 91 -16.06 -10.98 -8.02
C GLU A 91 -15.54 -12.22 -8.76
N GLU A 92 -14.85 -12.03 -9.88
CA GLU A 92 -14.29 -13.14 -10.67
C GLU A 92 -13.33 -13.99 -9.84
N ILE A 93 -12.57 -13.38 -8.91
CA ILE A 93 -11.69 -14.11 -8.00
C ILE A 93 -12.49 -15.10 -7.15
N MET A 94 -13.59 -14.64 -6.53
CA MET A 94 -14.43 -15.50 -5.68
C MET A 94 -15.15 -16.58 -6.49
N ARG A 95 -15.59 -16.22 -7.69
CA ARG A 95 -16.24 -17.17 -8.61
C ARG A 95 -15.31 -18.32 -9.03
N ARG A 96 -14.05 -18.01 -9.34
CA ARG A 96 -13.03 -18.99 -9.77
C ARG A 96 -12.39 -19.73 -8.61
N GLN A 97 -12.34 -19.10 -7.43
CA GLN A 97 -11.69 -19.64 -6.23
C GLN A 97 -12.63 -19.52 -5.02
N PRO A 98 -13.58 -20.45 -4.84
CA PRO A 98 -14.53 -20.42 -3.73
C PRO A 98 -13.89 -20.50 -2.34
N ALA A 99 -12.60 -20.81 -2.24
CA ALA A 99 -11.83 -20.79 -1.00
C ALA A 99 -11.51 -19.37 -0.51
N VAL A 100 -11.73 -18.34 -1.36
CA VAL A 100 -11.49 -16.93 -1.01
C VAL A 100 -12.70 -16.37 -0.28
N ASP A 101 -12.46 -15.87 0.93
CA ASP A 101 -13.49 -15.28 1.80
C ASP A 101 -13.60 -13.76 1.61
N LEU A 102 -12.51 -13.09 1.15
CA LEU A 102 -12.42 -11.63 1.12
C LEU A 102 -11.65 -11.15 -0.12
N VAL A 103 -12.19 -10.11 -0.78
CA VAL A 103 -11.52 -9.40 -1.89
C VAL A 103 -11.59 -7.90 -1.63
N VAL A 104 -10.43 -7.22 -1.60
CA VAL A 104 -10.34 -5.80 -1.28
C VAL A 104 -9.42 -5.05 -2.23
N GLY A 105 -9.93 -3.98 -2.83
CA GLY A 105 -9.17 -3.06 -3.67
C GLY A 105 -8.17 -2.22 -2.86
N PRO A 106 -7.16 -1.60 -3.53
CA PRO A 106 -6.15 -0.80 -2.86
C PRO A 106 -6.72 0.48 -2.23
N GLN A 107 -7.89 0.94 -2.64
CA GLN A 107 -8.52 2.12 -2.07
C GLN A 107 -9.43 1.82 -0.87
N SER A 108 -9.82 0.55 -0.67
CA SER A 108 -10.78 0.14 0.36
C SER A 108 -10.15 -0.59 1.56
N TYR A 109 -8.83 -0.76 1.63
CA TYR A 109 -8.21 -1.55 2.71
C TYR A 109 -8.41 -0.96 4.12
N HIS A 110 -8.77 0.29 4.25
CA HIS A 110 -9.13 0.89 5.54
C HIS A 110 -10.40 0.26 6.13
N ARG A 111 -11.27 -0.33 5.29
CA ARG A 111 -12.50 -1.05 5.68
C ARG A 111 -12.25 -2.52 6.02
N LEU A 112 -11.01 -2.99 5.99
CA LEU A 112 -10.66 -4.38 6.35
C LEU A 112 -11.22 -4.84 7.70
N PRO A 113 -11.25 -4.03 8.77
CA PRO A 113 -11.85 -4.44 10.04
C PRO A 113 -13.34 -4.80 9.91
N GLU A 114 -14.10 -4.04 9.14
CA GLU A 114 -15.53 -4.31 8.90
C GLU A 114 -15.72 -5.55 8.02
N MET A 115 -14.87 -5.71 7.00
CA MET A 115 -14.88 -6.86 6.11
C MET A 115 -14.48 -8.15 6.86
N GLU A 116 -13.49 -8.07 7.75
CA GLU A 116 -13.09 -9.19 8.63
C GLU A 116 -14.25 -9.63 9.51
N ALA A 117 -14.99 -8.70 10.12
CA ALA A 117 -16.16 -9.01 10.94
C ALA A 117 -17.24 -9.76 10.13
N LYS A 118 -17.50 -9.36 8.87
CA LYS A 118 -18.41 -10.09 7.97
C LYS A 118 -17.91 -11.51 7.69
N VAL A 119 -16.63 -11.65 7.39
CA VAL A 119 -16.02 -12.96 7.10
C VAL A 119 -16.04 -13.87 8.33
N GLN A 120 -15.86 -13.34 9.53
CA GLN A 120 -15.99 -14.11 10.78
C GLN A 120 -17.42 -14.59 11.03
N SER A 121 -18.42 -13.86 10.56
CA SER A 121 -19.82 -14.30 10.64
C SER A 121 -20.22 -15.31 9.55
N GLY A 122 -19.26 -15.76 8.72
CA GLY A 122 -19.48 -16.75 7.65
C GLY A 122 -19.97 -16.15 6.33
N GLN A 123 -19.91 -14.84 6.17
CA GLN A 123 -20.25 -14.15 4.93
C GLN A 123 -18.98 -13.88 4.11
N SER A 124 -19.09 -13.84 2.79
CA SER A 124 -18.02 -13.32 1.94
C SER A 124 -18.03 -11.79 1.93
N ALA A 125 -16.86 -11.18 1.76
CA ALA A 125 -16.72 -9.73 1.68
C ALA A 125 -15.97 -9.31 0.41
N LEU A 126 -16.56 -8.38 -0.35
CA LEU A 126 -15.98 -7.75 -1.53
C LEU A 126 -16.09 -6.24 -1.40
N ASP A 127 -14.97 -5.53 -1.60
CA ASP A 127 -14.95 -4.08 -1.70
C ASP A 127 -13.83 -3.65 -2.67
N THR A 128 -14.22 -3.24 -3.86
CA THR A 128 -13.36 -2.72 -4.92
C THR A 128 -13.80 -1.32 -5.36
N ASP A 129 -14.56 -0.63 -4.53
CA ASP A 129 -15.00 0.72 -4.80
C ASP A 129 -13.82 1.72 -4.74
N PHE A 130 -14.01 2.85 -5.39
CA PHE A 130 -13.18 4.04 -5.23
C PHE A 130 -13.91 5.01 -4.29
N PRO A 131 -13.75 4.86 -2.96
CA PRO A 131 -14.47 5.70 -2.01
C PRO A 131 -14.04 7.16 -2.15
N ALA A 132 -14.98 8.07 -1.90
CA ALA A 132 -14.68 9.50 -1.82
C ALA A 132 -13.90 9.86 -0.54
N GLU A 133 -13.87 8.96 0.44
CA GLU A 133 -13.20 9.12 1.71
C GLU A 133 -11.68 8.90 1.58
N ASP A 134 -10.91 9.73 2.28
CA ASP A 134 -9.46 9.55 2.33
C ASP A 134 -9.11 8.36 3.25
N LYS A 135 -8.68 7.25 2.66
CA LYS A 135 -8.27 6.05 3.42
C LYS A 135 -7.19 6.32 4.47
N PHE A 136 -6.38 7.36 4.30
CA PHE A 136 -5.32 7.73 5.23
C PHE A 136 -5.85 8.35 6.53
N ASP A 137 -7.04 8.94 6.52
CA ASP A 137 -7.66 9.51 7.73
C ASP A 137 -8.06 8.44 8.74
N HIS A 138 -8.32 7.22 8.28
CA HIS A 138 -8.70 6.09 9.12
C HIS A 138 -7.51 5.36 9.77
N LEU A 139 -6.28 5.81 9.51
CA LEU A 139 -5.05 5.17 10.03
C LEU A 139 -4.55 5.76 11.37
N LYS A 140 -5.27 6.73 11.96
CA LYS A 140 -4.90 7.40 13.21
C LYS A 140 -5.14 6.52 14.45
N GLY A 141 -4.27 6.64 15.46
CA GLY A 141 -4.52 6.08 16.80
C GLY A 141 -4.03 4.65 17.08
N ARG A 142 -3.12 4.12 16.27
CA ARG A 142 -2.62 2.73 16.38
C ARG A 142 -1.42 2.58 17.31
N PRO A 143 -1.18 1.36 17.87
CA PRO A 143 -0.03 1.10 18.73
C PRO A 143 1.28 1.50 18.04
N LYS A 144 2.08 2.33 18.70
CA LYS A 144 3.39 2.77 18.21
C LYS A 144 4.41 1.65 18.39
N MET A 145 4.59 0.79 17.39
CA MET A 145 5.68 -0.20 17.37
C MET A 145 6.97 0.44 16.85
N LYS A 146 8.12 0.04 17.40
CA LYS A 146 9.43 0.40 16.81
C LYS A 146 9.48 -0.04 15.35
N ARG A 147 9.95 0.85 14.48
CA ARG A 147 10.13 0.55 13.06
C ARG A 147 11.61 0.36 12.70
N ALA A 148 11.85 -0.22 11.52
CA ALA A 148 13.16 -0.23 10.88
C ALA A 148 13.65 1.22 10.63
N PRO A 149 14.96 1.47 10.49
CA PRO A 149 15.50 2.80 10.24
C PRO A 149 15.00 3.46 8.95
N ALA A 150 14.47 2.69 8.00
CA ALA A 150 13.88 3.18 6.76
C ALA A 150 12.40 2.78 6.67
N ALA A 151 11.57 3.69 6.13
CA ALA A 151 10.15 3.46 5.91
C ALA A 151 9.67 4.03 4.56
N PHE A 152 8.60 3.46 4.06
CA PHE A 152 7.84 4.04 2.95
C PHE A 152 6.81 5.04 3.46
N LEU A 153 6.64 6.12 2.70
CA LEU A 153 5.67 7.18 3.00
C LEU A 153 4.91 7.52 1.70
N THR A 154 3.70 7.06 1.60
CA THR A 154 2.86 7.36 0.43
C THR A 154 2.43 8.83 0.49
N VAL A 155 2.71 9.57 -0.57
CA VAL A 155 2.37 10.99 -0.70
C VAL A 155 1.35 11.24 -1.82
N GLN A 156 1.28 10.33 -2.79
CA GLN A 156 0.41 10.44 -3.95
C GLN A 156 -0.09 9.06 -4.37
N GLU A 157 -1.30 8.93 -4.85
CA GLU A 157 -1.87 7.72 -5.42
C GLU A 157 -2.65 8.00 -6.68
N GLY A 158 -2.84 6.94 -7.50
CA GLY A 158 -3.46 7.06 -8.80
C GLY A 158 -2.56 7.78 -9.82
N CYS A 159 -3.02 7.90 -11.06
CA CYS A 159 -2.26 8.59 -12.10
C CYS A 159 -3.17 8.93 -13.29
N ASP A 160 -3.13 10.17 -13.74
CA ASP A 160 -3.95 10.68 -14.85
C ASP A 160 -3.15 10.79 -16.16
N LYS A 161 -1.98 10.15 -16.28
CA LYS A 161 -1.15 10.19 -17.50
C LYS A 161 -1.69 9.30 -18.62
N PHE A 162 -2.45 8.25 -18.30
CA PHE A 162 -3.04 7.32 -19.27
C PHE A 162 -2.07 6.80 -20.33
N CYS A 163 -0.83 6.49 -19.94
CA CYS A 163 0.15 5.87 -20.81
C CYS A 163 -0.44 4.58 -21.42
N ALA A 164 -0.23 4.34 -22.71
CA ALA A 164 -0.92 3.31 -23.50
C ALA A 164 -0.82 1.88 -22.93
N PHE A 165 0.25 1.57 -22.22
CA PHE A 165 0.49 0.25 -21.60
C PHE A 165 0.08 0.17 -20.11
N CYS A 166 -0.38 1.28 -19.50
CA CYS A 166 -0.46 1.39 -18.05
C CYS A 166 -1.87 1.12 -17.53
N VAL A 167 -1.97 0.19 -16.57
CA VAL A 167 -3.22 -0.21 -15.91
C VAL A 167 -3.53 0.63 -14.66
N VAL A 168 -2.61 1.49 -14.21
CA VAL A 168 -2.73 2.24 -12.95
C VAL A 168 -4.03 3.04 -12.83
N PRO A 169 -4.48 3.81 -13.84
CA PRO A 169 -5.73 4.57 -13.74
C PRO A 169 -6.95 3.70 -13.40
N TYR A 170 -6.94 2.45 -13.87
CA TYR A 170 -8.04 1.50 -13.68
C TYR A 170 -7.96 0.73 -12.35
N THR A 171 -6.77 0.61 -11.75
CA THR A 171 -6.57 -0.18 -10.53
C THR A 171 -6.31 0.66 -9.29
N ARG A 172 -5.80 1.89 -9.46
CA ARG A 172 -5.52 2.84 -8.37
C ARG A 172 -6.36 4.12 -8.46
N GLY A 173 -7.03 4.34 -9.60
CA GLY A 173 -7.91 5.47 -9.82
C GLY A 173 -7.19 6.74 -10.28
N ALA A 174 -7.93 7.85 -10.22
CA ALA A 174 -7.44 9.19 -10.51
C ALA A 174 -6.31 9.60 -9.57
N GLU A 175 -5.49 10.56 -10.01
CA GLU A 175 -4.40 11.11 -9.23
C GLU A 175 -4.93 11.89 -8.02
N VAL A 176 -4.48 11.48 -6.82
CA VAL A 176 -4.78 12.15 -5.56
C VAL A 176 -3.49 12.37 -4.79
N SER A 177 -3.18 13.62 -4.49
CA SER A 177 -2.06 14.01 -3.63
C SER A 177 -2.52 14.24 -2.19
N ARG A 178 -1.85 13.61 -1.24
CA ARG A 178 -2.15 13.80 0.18
C ARG A 178 -1.78 15.22 0.61
N PRO A 179 -2.58 15.87 1.49
CA PRO A 179 -2.24 17.15 2.06
C PRO A 179 -0.86 17.11 2.72
N ALA A 180 -0.01 18.11 2.43
CA ALA A 180 1.37 18.17 2.92
C ALA A 180 1.45 18.08 4.45
N GLU A 181 0.52 18.71 5.17
CA GLU A 181 0.45 18.67 6.63
C GLU A 181 0.29 17.24 7.16
N LYS A 182 -0.59 16.43 6.55
CA LYS A 182 -0.78 15.01 6.94
C LYS A 182 0.45 14.17 6.64
N VAL A 183 1.15 14.44 5.53
CA VAL A 183 2.42 13.76 5.20
C VAL A 183 3.49 14.11 6.24
N LEU A 184 3.60 15.37 6.62
CA LEU A 184 4.55 15.82 7.64
C LEU A 184 4.23 15.27 9.04
N GLU A 185 2.95 15.15 9.41
CA GLU A 185 2.53 14.49 10.66
C GLU A 185 2.98 13.03 10.68
N GLU A 186 2.73 12.27 9.60
CA GLU A 186 3.15 10.88 9.51
C GLU A 186 4.68 10.74 9.53
N ALA A 187 5.40 11.63 8.86
CA ALA A 187 6.87 11.64 8.89
C ALA A 187 7.42 11.83 10.31
N ARG A 188 6.85 12.76 11.09
CA ARG A 188 7.24 12.97 12.50
C ARG A 188 6.96 11.73 13.35
N ASP A 189 5.76 11.11 13.21
CA ASP A 189 5.41 9.87 13.91
C ASP A 189 6.38 8.72 13.55
N LEU A 190 6.77 8.61 12.29
CA LEU A 190 7.77 7.63 11.85
C LEU A 190 9.13 7.87 12.51
N VAL A 191 9.59 9.11 12.56
CA VAL A 191 10.87 9.48 13.22
C VAL A 191 10.82 9.19 14.71
N GLU A 192 9.71 9.48 15.41
CA GLU A 192 9.52 9.10 16.82
C GLU A 192 9.62 7.59 17.06
N ARG A 193 9.25 6.78 16.06
CA ARG A 193 9.36 5.31 16.09
C ARG A 193 10.75 4.79 15.70
N GLY A 194 11.71 5.67 15.39
CA GLY A 194 13.10 5.34 15.10
C GLY A 194 13.48 5.37 13.62
N VAL A 195 12.56 5.76 12.72
CA VAL A 195 12.86 5.94 11.29
C VAL A 195 13.82 7.12 11.10
N ARG A 196 14.80 6.97 10.21
CA ARG A 196 15.78 7.99 9.81
C ARG A 196 15.78 8.24 8.31
N GLU A 197 15.20 7.35 7.55
CA GLU A 197 15.08 7.46 6.09
C GLU A 197 13.63 7.24 5.66
N VAL A 198 13.10 8.12 4.81
CA VAL A 198 11.81 7.91 4.15
C VAL A 198 11.96 7.83 2.65
N THR A 199 11.23 6.92 2.03
CA THR A 199 11.05 6.89 0.58
C THR A 199 9.62 7.33 0.26
N LEU A 200 9.49 8.48 -0.39
CA LEU A 200 8.20 9.01 -0.83
C LEU A 200 7.67 8.17 -1.99
N LEU A 201 6.46 7.66 -1.84
CA LEU A 201 5.83 6.79 -2.81
C LEU A 201 4.64 7.47 -3.50
N GLY A 202 4.49 7.14 -4.78
CA GLY A 202 3.35 7.48 -5.62
C GLY A 202 3.39 6.70 -6.92
N GLN A 203 2.35 6.80 -7.73
CA GLN A 203 2.36 6.27 -9.10
C GLN A 203 2.96 7.26 -10.09
N ASN A 204 2.96 8.55 -9.73
CA ASN A 204 3.61 9.65 -10.43
C ASN A 204 4.03 10.71 -9.40
N VAL A 205 5.02 10.36 -8.58
CA VAL A 205 5.33 11.10 -7.35
C VAL A 205 5.73 12.55 -7.59
N ASN A 206 6.37 12.85 -8.74
CA ASN A 206 6.80 14.21 -9.05
C ASN A 206 5.68 15.13 -9.56
N ALA A 207 4.46 14.59 -9.80
CA ALA A 207 3.26 15.39 -9.99
C ALA A 207 2.57 15.81 -8.67
N TYR A 208 3.16 15.48 -7.52
CA TYR A 208 2.58 15.81 -6.22
C TYR A 208 2.19 17.30 -6.12
N HIS A 209 0.93 17.53 -5.65
CA HIS A 209 0.32 18.87 -5.53
C HIS A 209 -0.54 19.03 -4.26
N GLY A 210 -0.21 18.36 -3.18
CA GLY A 210 -0.96 18.35 -1.91
C GLY A 210 -0.80 19.65 -1.09
N GLY A 211 -1.06 20.81 -1.71
CA GLY A 211 -0.89 22.14 -1.15
C GLY A 211 0.47 22.77 -1.44
N MET A 212 1.41 21.99 -2.00
CA MET A 212 2.72 22.45 -2.49
C MET A 212 3.26 21.45 -3.52
N THR A 213 4.36 21.82 -4.21
CA THR A 213 5.07 20.90 -5.12
C THR A 213 5.82 19.81 -4.36
N LEU A 214 6.26 18.74 -5.05
CA LEU A 214 7.12 17.73 -4.44
C LEU A 214 8.41 18.35 -3.86
N ALA A 215 9.02 19.29 -4.58
CA ALA A 215 10.20 20.00 -4.09
C ALA A 215 9.92 20.78 -2.80
N GLY A 216 8.76 21.44 -2.71
CA GLY A 216 8.28 22.08 -1.49
C GLY A 216 8.12 21.12 -0.33
N LEU A 217 7.51 19.96 -0.59
CA LEU A 217 7.34 18.89 0.41
C LEU A 217 8.70 18.33 0.88
N ILE A 218 9.64 18.10 -0.04
CA ILE A 218 10.99 17.65 0.30
C ILE A 218 11.71 18.65 1.22
N ARG A 219 11.66 19.94 0.89
CA ARG A 219 12.24 21.01 1.74
C ARG A 219 11.56 21.09 3.10
N ALA A 220 10.26 20.81 3.19
CA ALA A 220 9.55 20.76 4.46
C ALA A 220 9.90 19.51 5.29
N LEU A 221 10.02 18.34 4.65
CA LEU A 221 10.45 17.08 5.28
C LEU A 221 11.88 17.17 5.82
N ALA A 222 12.80 17.82 5.09
CA ALA A 222 14.18 18.04 5.53
C ALA A 222 14.29 18.83 6.85
N LYS A 223 13.23 19.55 7.23
CA LYS A 223 13.16 20.28 8.52
C LYS A 223 12.60 19.41 9.66
N VAL A 224 12.23 18.16 9.40
CA VAL A 224 11.77 17.25 10.45
C VAL A 224 12.99 16.75 11.23
N ASP A 225 13.08 17.16 12.49
CA ASP A 225 14.21 16.79 13.34
C ASP A 225 14.34 15.27 13.47
N GLY A 226 15.53 14.74 13.18
CA GLY A 226 15.85 13.31 13.19
C GLY A 226 15.57 12.58 11.89
N LEU A 227 15.01 13.21 10.85
CA LEU A 227 14.95 12.66 9.51
C LEU A 227 16.25 12.98 8.76
N GLU A 228 17.00 11.95 8.38
CA GLU A 228 18.35 12.12 7.83
C GLU A 228 18.40 11.95 6.31
N ARG A 229 17.48 11.16 5.75
CA ARG A 229 17.48 10.85 4.31
C ARG A 229 16.07 10.81 3.74
N ILE A 230 15.92 11.43 2.59
CA ILE A 230 14.70 11.47 1.80
C ILE A 230 15.00 10.88 0.43
N ARG A 231 14.16 9.95 0.00
CA ARG A 231 14.14 9.40 -1.36
C ARG A 231 12.75 9.57 -1.94
N TYR A 232 12.64 9.53 -3.24
CA TYR A 232 11.37 9.38 -3.94
C TYR A 232 11.52 8.46 -5.14
N THR A 233 10.41 7.86 -5.59
CA THR A 233 10.45 6.89 -6.68
C THR A 233 9.18 6.97 -7.51
N THR A 234 9.25 6.49 -8.76
CA THR A 234 8.15 6.47 -9.73
C THR A 234 7.79 7.88 -10.20
N SER A 235 8.69 8.47 -10.96
CA SER A 235 8.53 9.80 -11.55
C SER A 235 8.19 9.70 -13.04
N HIS A 236 7.53 10.73 -13.56
CA HIS A 236 7.27 10.89 -15.00
C HIS A 236 8.10 12.05 -15.56
N PRO A 237 8.73 11.91 -16.74
CA PRO A 237 9.60 12.95 -17.31
C PRO A 237 8.92 14.31 -17.47
N ASN A 238 7.64 14.34 -17.86
CA ASN A 238 6.90 15.58 -18.09
C ASN A 238 6.66 16.41 -16.81
N ASP A 239 6.80 15.79 -15.64
CA ASP A 239 6.57 16.46 -14.34
C ASP A 239 7.88 16.75 -13.61
N MET A 240 9.01 16.67 -14.31
CA MET A 240 10.32 17.03 -13.76
C MET A 240 10.55 18.52 -13.90
N GLY A 241 10.09 19.30 -12.90
CA GLY A 241 10.22 20.77 -12.88
C GLY A 241 11.58 21.23 -12.36
N ASP A 242 11.96 22.47 -12.73
CA ASP A 242 13.23 23.09 -12.35
C ASP A 242 13.39 23.21 -10.83
N ASP A 243 12.30 23.41 -10.08
CA ASP A 243 12.30 23.47 -8.62
C ASP A 243 12.69 22.12 -7.98
N LEU A 244 12.30 20.99 -8.59
CA LEU A 244 12.69 19.66 -8.14
C LEU A 244 14.15 19.35 -8.51
N ILE A 245 14.60 19.79 -9.67
CA ILE A 245 16.02 19.71 -10.06
C ILE A 245 16.88 20.51 -9.08
N ALA A 246 16.49 21.75 -8.77
CA ALA A 246 17.18 22.60 -7.80
C ALA A 246 17.23 21.95 -6.40
N ALA A 247 16.14 21.31 -5.96
CA ALA A 247 16.10 20.64 -4.65
C ALA A 247 17.18 19.57 -4.50
N HIS A 248 17.59 18.86 -5.58
CA HIS A 248 18.70 17.90 -5.54
C HIS A 248 20.07 18.54 -5.25
N GLY A 249 20.23 19.82 -5.55
CA GLY A 249 21.46 20.58 -5.22
C GLY A 249 21.39 21.31 -3.91
N GLU A 250 20.19 21.62 -3.42
CA GLU A 250 19.96 22.50 -2.26
C GLU A 250 19.67 21.76 -0.96
N VAL A 251 19.10 20.53 -1.02
CA VAL A 251 18.63 19.78 0.14
C VAL A 251 19.57 18.61 0.43
N PRO A 252 20.43 18.70 1.46
CA PRO A 252 21.41 17.66 1.78
C PRO A 252 20.78 16.31 2.14
N GLU A 253 19.58 16.31 2.73
CA GLU A 253 18.83 15.11 3.10
C GLU A 253 18.25 14.38 1.89
N LEU A 254 18.07 15.06 0.74
CA LEU A 254 17.60 14.45 -0.49
C LEU A 254 18.72 13.64 -1.14
N MET A 255 18.51 12.33 -1.21
CA MET A 255 19.53 11.43 -1.78
C MET A 255 19.72 11.68 -3.29
N PRO A 256 20.98 11.63 -3.79
CA PRO A 256 21.30 11.83 -5.21
C PRO A 256 20.91 10.61 -6.05
N TYR A 257 19.61 10.29 -6.05
CA TYR A 257 19.03 9.16 -6.76
C TYR A 257 17.71 9.59 -7.41
N LEU A 258 17.58 9.34 -8.70
CA LEU A 258 16.39 9.66 -9.47
C LEU A 258 15.89 8.41 -10.20
N HIS A 259 14.66 7.98 -9.89
CA HIS A 259 13.95 6.96 -10.65
C HIS A 259 13.01 7.65 -11.65
N LEU A 260 13.47 7.81 -12.89
CA LEU A 260 12.76 8.50 -13.96
C LEU A 260 12.62 7.61 -15.19
N PRO A 261 11.59 6.76 -15.26
CA PRO A 261 11.33 5.92 -16.43
C PRO A 261 11.09 6.77 -17.68
N VAL A 262 11.74 6.44 -18.78
CA VAL A 262 11.72 7.23 -20.03
C VAL A 262 10.34 7.23 -20.68
N GLN A 263 9.53 6.19 -20.49
CA GLN A 263 8.17 6.04 -21.05
C GLN A 263 8.13 6.07 -22.58
N SER A 264 9.24 5.73 -23.24
CA SER A 264 9.30 5.61 -24.70
C SER A 264 9.49 4.16 -25.12
N GLY A 265 8.82 3.76 -26.15
CA GLY A 265 8.97 2.49 -26.83
C GLY A 265 9.72 2.64 -28.15
#